data_f6c355b5f2242e9ceed53393f33365b5
#
_entry.id   f6c355b5f2242e9ceed53393f33365b5
#
_cell.length_a   1.000
_cell.length_b   1.000
_cell.length_c   1.000
_cell.angle_alpha   90.00
_cell.angle_beta   90.00
_cell.angle_gamma   90.00
#
_symmetry.space_group_name_H-M   'P 1'
#
loop_
_entity.id
_entity.type
_entity.pdbx_description
1 polymer ?
#
loop_
_entity_poly.entity_id
_entity_poly.type
_entity_poly.pdbx_seq_one_letter_code
_entity_poly.pdbx_strand_id
1 'polypeptide(L)'
;MAIVALIPAAGVGSRFASSLPKQYVQLCGVPILLHTLRALSIPEIKAIYVILHPGDRHFTSMLSDFHYCFAQLHHQFAASKWPLIPLNLGGDTRSDSVANALCYLVEKNEIEQEDWVMVHDAARCCLPRDFLLELLHTVKTKQHSAILAQKVTDTVKEVHKDLVHRTIKRDDLWLAQTPQIVQAGVLYRSLQKIMQWSQLTDEASLLEAAGE
;
A
#
# COMPACT_ATOMS: atom_id res chain seq x y z
N MET A 1 -4.99 -15.98 11.68
CA MET A 1 -4.40 -14.70 11.29
C MET A 1 -4.06 -14.74 9.80
N ALA A 2 -4.82 -14.08 8.99
CA ALA A 2 -4.58 -13.92 7.56
C ALA A 2 -3.73 -12.67 7.30
N ILE A 3 -3.18 -12.55 6.09
CA ILE A 3 -2.57 -11.30 5.62
C ILE A 3 -3.38 -10.85 4.42
N VAL A 4 -3.89 -9.64 4.46
CA VAL A 4 -4.60 -9.00 3.35
C VAL A 4 -3.83 -7.77 2.87
N ALA A 5 -3.90 -7.47 1.58
CA ALA A 5 -3.27 -6.30 1.01
C ALA A 5 -4.29 -5.20 0.72
N LEU A 6 -4.00 -3.98 1.11
CA LEU A 6 -4.73 -2.76 0.73
C LEU A 6 -3.89 -1.95 -0.25
N ILE A 7 -4.43 -1.68 -1.42
CA ILE A 7 -3.75 -0.95 -2.50
C ILE A 7 -4.50 0.35 -2.77
N PRO A 8 -4.09 1.48 -2.16
CA PRO A 8 -4.70 2.77 -2.46
C PRO A 8 -4.38 3.19 -3.90
N ALA A 9 -5.39 3.16 -4.75
CA ALA A 9 -5.33 3.46 -6.18
C ALA A 9 -6.32 4.57 -6.60
N ALA A 10 -6.85 5.35 -5.64
CA ALA A 10 -7.82 6.41 -5.91
C ALA A 10 -7.19 7.73 -6.40
N GLY A 11 -5.87 7.89 -6.29
CA GLY A 11 -5.20 9.13 -6.65
C GLY A 11 -5.24 9.43 -8.14
N VAL A 12 -5.63 10.63 -8.49
CA VAL A 12 -5.68 11.13 -9.90
C VAL A 12 -4.31 11.50 -10.46
N GLY A 13 -3.24 11.46 -9.64
CA GLY A 13 -1.87 11.67 -10.13
C GLY A 13 -1.57 13.10 -10.58
N SER A 14 -2.06 14.13 -9.90
CA SER A 14 -1.96 15.54 -10.27
C SER A 14 -0.55 16.07 -10.60
N ARG A 15 0.50 15.35 -10.15
CA ARG A 15 1.91 15.64 -10.45
C ARG A 15 2.41 15.00 -11.75
N PHE A 16 1.60 14.14 -12.37
CA PHE A 16 1.97 13.42 -13.58
C PHE A 16 1.23 14.07 -14.75
N ALA A 17 1.95 14.62 -15.72
CA ALA A 17 1.39 15.31 -16.89
C ALA A 17 0.73 14.32 -17.89
N SER A 18 -0.16 13.46 -17.43
CA SER A 18 -0.88 12.46 -18.20
C SER A 18 -2.38 12.64 -18.03
N SER A 19 -3.16 12.37 -19.09
CA SER A 19 -4.62 12.29 -19.03
C SER A 19 -5.13 11.04 -18.26
N LEU A 20 -4.26 10.06 -18.04
CA LEU A 20 -4.54 8.85 -17.25
C LEU A 20 -3.97 8.98 -15.86
N PRO A 21 -4.66 8.51 -14.80
CA PRO A 21 -4.08 8.36 -13.47
C PRO A 21 -2.83 7.47 -13.53
N LYS A 22 -1.80 7.84 -12.75
CA LYS A 22 -0.45 7.23 -12.84
C LYS A 22 -0.43 5.70 -12.74
N GLN A 23 -1.36 5.11 -11.98
CA GLN A 23 -1.46 3.67 -11.79
C GLN A 23 -1.90 2.91 -13.05
N TYR A 24 -2.55 3.61 -14.01
CA TYR A 24 -2.97 3.05 -15.30
C TYR A 24 -2.00 3.34 -16.44
N VAL A 25 -0.98 4.16 -16.21
CA VAL A 25 0.09 4.37 -17.19
C VAL A 25 0.82 3.04 -17.43
N GLN A 26 1.13 2.76 -18.70
CA GLN A 26 1.79 1.53 -19.07
C GLN A 26 3.31 1.61 -18.88
N LEU A 27 3.87 0.57 -18.28
CA LEU A 27 5.29 0.27 -18.21
C LEU A 27 5.54 -1.02 -18.99
N CYS A 28 6.37 -0.98 -20.03
CA CYS A 28 6.60 -2.12 -20.92
C CYS A 28 5.28 -2.72 -21.48
N GLY A 29 4.33 -1.88 -21.87
CA GLY A 29 3.06 -2.31 -22.45
C GLY A 29 2.01 -2.84 -21.47
N VAL A 30 2.28 -2.80 -20.14
CA VAL A 30 1.38 -3.27 -19.10
C VAL A 30 1.15 -2.16 -18.06
N PRO A 31 -0.08 -1.90 -17.61
CA PRO A 31 -0.35 -0.91 -16.58
C PRO A 31 0.46 -1.11 -15.30
N ILE A 32 0.97 -0.02 -14.71
CA ILE A 32 1.79 -0.07 -13.48
C ILE A 32 1.06 -0.81 -12.36
N LEU A 33 -0.25 -0.58 -12.20
CA LEU A 33 -1.05 -1.29 -11.20
C LEU A 33 -1.01 -2.81 -11.36
N LEU A 34 -1.05 -3.31 -12.61
CA LEU A 34 -0.96 -4.76 -12.85
C LEU A 34 0.40 -5.34 -12.46
N HIS A 35 1.49 -4.60 -12.69
CA HIS A 35 2.81 -5.01 -12.18
C HIS A 35 2.83 -5.07 -10.65
N THR A 36 2.21 -4.09 -9.99
CA THR A 36 2.09 -4.07 -8.52
C THR A 36 1.27 -5.27 -8.02
N LEU A 37 0.10 -5.51 -8.61
CA LEU A 37 -0.75 -6.66 -8.27
C LEU A 37 -0.02 -7.99 -8.47
N ARG A 38 0.78 -8.08 -9.55
CA ARG A 38 1.61 -9.25 -9.82
C ARG A 38 2.64 -9.48 -8.72
N ALA A 39 3.34 -8.44 -8.28
CA ALA A 39 4.34 -8.57 -7.22
C ALA A 39 3.73 -9.05 -5.89
N LEU A 40 2.47 -8.69 -5.62
CA LEU A 40 1.74 -9.09 -4.41
C LEU A 40 0.98 -10.41 -4.53
N SER A 41 0.91 -11.00 -5.73
CA SER A 41 0.22 -12.27 -5.96
C SER A 41 1.06 -13.45 -5.48
N ILE A 42 1.16 -13.65 -4.17
CA ILE A 42 1.88 -14.75 -3.50
C ILE A 42 0.96 -15.50 -2.52
N PRO A 43 1.17 -16.79 -2.24
CA PRO A 43 0.25 -17.61 -1.43
C PRO A 43 0.01 -17.12 0.00
N GLU A 44 0.93 -16.33 0.54
CA GLU A 44 0.87 -15.80 1.90
C GLU A 44 -0.16 -14.69 2.08
N ILE A 45 -0.53 -13.99 1.00
CA ILE A 45 -1.54 -12.92 1.01
C ILE A 45 -2.90 -13.53 0.64
N LYS A 46 -3.92 -13.37 1.46
CA LYS A 46 -5.23 -14.05 1.31
C LYS A 46 -6.22 -13.30 0.44
N ALA A 47 -6.10 -11.97 0.38
CA ALA A 47 -6.93 -11.12 -0.46
C ALA A 47 -6.17 -9.84 -0.81
N ILE A 48 -6.47 -9.27 -1.98
CA ILE A 48 -5.96 -7.95 -2.39
C ILE A 48 -7.16 -7.04 -2.63
N TYR A 49 -7.29 -6.01 -1.81
CA TYR A 49 -8.30 -4.98 -1.93
C TYR A 49 -7.70 -3.77 -2.65
N VAL A 50 -8.23 -3.43 -3.82
CA VAL A 50 -7.81 -2.25 -4.59
C VAL A 50 -8.78 -1.12 -4.31
N ILE A 51 -8.30 -0.08 -3.66
CA ILE A 51 -9.12 1.05 -3.25
C ILE A 51 -9.15 2.08 -4.38
N LEU A 52 -10.29 2.18 -5.02
CA LEU A 52 -10.52 3.00 -6.20
C LEU A 52 -11.27 4.29 -5.85
N HIS A 53 -11.06 5.33 -6.63
CA HIS A 53 -11.94 6.51 -6.60
C HIS A 53 -13.38 6.09 -6.94
N PRO A 54 -14.42 6.60 -6.28
CA PRO A 54 -15.82 6.24 -6.57
C PRO A 54 -16.24 6.40 -8.04
N GLY A 55 -15.62 7.33 -8.75
CA GLY A 55 -15.81 7.55 -10.18
C GLY A 55 -14.79 6.88 -11.10
N ASP A 56 -14.02 5.90 -10.61
CA ASP A 56 -13.04 5.19 -11.44
C ASP A 56 -13.72 4.41 -12.57
N ARG A 57 -13.22 4.61 -13.81
CA ARG A 57 -13.73 3.97 -15.02
C ARG A 57 -12.66 3.12 -15.73
N HIS A 58 -11.45 3.09 -15.19
CA HIS A 58 -10.30 2.46 -15.84
C HIS A 58 -10.03 1.06 -15.33
N PHE A 59 -10.38 0.77 -14.08
CA PHE A 59 -10.01 -0.50 -13.45
C PHE A 59 -10.64 -1.70 -14.16
N THR A 60 -11.94 -1.64 -14.45
CA THR A 60 -12.66 -2.73 -15.12
C THR A 60 -12.16 -2.93 -16.54
N SER A 61 -11.98 -1.86 -17.32
CA SER A 61 -11.42 -1.95 -18.68
C SER A 61 -9.99 -2.49 -18.66
N MET A 62 -9.16 -2.02 -17.73
CA MET A 62 -7.81 -2.56 -17.53
C MET A 62 -7.82 -4.09 -17.31
N LEU A 63 -8.68 -4.60 -16.44
CA LEU A 63 -8.79 -6.04 -16.21
C LEU A 63 -9.26 -6.80 -17.46
N SER A 64 -10.18 -6.21 -18.23
CA SER A 64 -10.68 -6.79 -19.48
C SER A 64 -9.60 -6.82 -20.56
N ASP A 65 -8.91 -5.67 -20.78
CA ASP A 65 -7.93 -5.51 -21.84
C ASP A 65 -6.66 -6.36 -21.59
N PHE A 66 -6.33 -6.57 -20.31
CA PHE A 66 -5.16 -7.33 -19.89
C PHE A 66 -5.52 -8.68 -19.25
N HIS A 67 -6.71 -9.21 -19.54
CA HIS A 67 -7.18 -10.49 -18.97
C HIS A 67 -6.18 -11.64 -19.20
N TYR A 68 -5.45 -11.64 -20.32
CA TYR A 68 -4.44 -12.68 -20.61
C TYR A 68 -3.25 -12.58 -19.65
N CYS A 69 -2.77 -11.37 -19.36
CA CYS A 69 -1.71 -11.17 -18.36
C CYS A 69 -2.19 -11.60 -16.97
N PHE A 70 -3.47 -11.35 -16.66
CA PHE A 70 -4.08 -11.73 -15.40
C PHE A 70 -4.34 -13.25 -15.33
N ALA A 71 -4.75 -13.86 -16.42
CA ALA A 71 -4.96 -15.33 -16.52
C ALA A 71 -3.62 -16.09 -16.39
N GLN A 72 -2.53 -15.59 -16.96
CA GLN A 72 -1.20 -16.17 -16.74
C GLN A 72 -0.78 -16.08 -15.27
N LEU A 73 -1.12 -14.98 -14.59
CA LEU A 73 -0.93 -14.84 -13.15
C LEU A 73 -1.77 -15.86 -12.38
N HIS A 74 -3.03 -16.05 -12.77
CA HIS A 74 -3.91 -17.07 -12.20
C HIS A 74 -3.39 -18.50 -12.44
N HIS A 75 -2.83 -18.81 -13.63
CA HIS A 75 -2.26 -20.13 -13.91
C HIS A 75 -1.01 -20.46 -13.10
N GLN A 76 -0.15 -19.48 -12.85
CA GLN A 76 1.00 -19.65 -11.95
C GLN A 76 0.58 -19.84 -10.49
N PHE A 77 -0.64 -19.42 -10.13
CA PHE A 77 -1.18 -19.43 -8.78
C PHE A 77 -2.52 -20.17 -8.67
N ALA A 78 -2.87 -21.01 -9.66
CA ALA A 78 -4.16 -21.72 -9.75
C ALA A 78 -4.50 -22.64 -8.56
N ALA A 79 -3.59 -22.77 -7.59
CA ALA A 79 -3.87 -23.44 -6.31
C ALA A 79 -4.47 -22.48 -5.25
N SER A 80 -4.40 -21.17 -5.46
CA SER A 80 -4.93 -20.17 -4.51
C SER A 80 -6.04 -19.37 -5.19
N LYS A 81 -7.26 -19.48 -4.68
CA LYS A 81 -8.39 -18.61 -5.03
C LYS A 81 -8.05 -17.21 -4.50
N TRP A 82 -7.44 -16.37 -5.31
CA TRP A 82 -7.13 -15.01 -4.95
C TRP A 82 -8.32 -14.11 -5.20
N PRO A 83 -9.03 -13.63 -4.20
CA PRO A 83 -9.97 -12.57 -4.43
C PRO A 83 -9.19 -11.24 -4.63
N LEU A 84 -9.23 -10.74 -5.85
CA LEU A 84 -8.94 -9.34 -6.14
C LEU A 84 -10.24 -8.58 -6.04
N ILE A 85 -10.35 -7.71 -5.05
CA ILE A 85 -11.62 -7.07 -4.68
C ILE A 85 -11.46 -5.55 -4.86
N PRO A 86 -12.13 -4.95 -5.86
CA PRO A 86 -12.19 -3.49 -5.97
C PRO A 86 -13.11 -2.92 -4.89
N LEU A 87 -12.66 -1.86 -4.22
CA LEU A 87 -13.42 -1.06 -3.26
C LEU A 87 -13.50 0.39 -3.75
N ASN A 88 -14.68 0.88 -4.08
CA ASN A 88 -14.92 2.26 -4.50
C ASN A 88 -15.01 3.20 -3.29
N LEU A 89 -13.99 3.17 -2.43
CA LEU A 89 -13.91 3.86 -1.14
C LEU A 89 -12.79 4.90 -1.07
N GLY A 90 -12.21 5.26 -2.22
CA GLY A 90 -11.17 6.27 -2.30
C GLY A 90 -11.62 7.60 -1.71
N GLY A 91 -10.77 8.21 -0.89
CA GLY A 91 -10.95 9.53 -0.31
C GLY A 91 -10.07 10.58 -0.99
N ASP A 92 -10.02 11.78 -0.40
CA ASP A 92 -9.29 12.92 -0.95
C ASP A 92 -7.77 12.72 -0.88
N THR A 93 -7.30 11.99 0.13
CA THR A 93 -5.90 11.64 0.31
C THR A 93 -5.66 10.13 0.25
N ARG A 94 -4.36 9.73 0.21
CA ARG A 94 -3.97 8.32 0.34
C ARG A 94 -4.43 7.76 1.69
N SER A 95 -4.21 8.52 2.75
CA SER A 95 -4.59 8.15 4.11
C SER A 95 -6.11 8.00 4.25
N ASP A 96 -6.91 8.92 3.66
CA ASP A 96 -8.37 8.80 3.62
C ASP A 96 -8.83 7.51 2.94
N SER A 97 -8.20 7.17 1.83
CA SER A 97 -8.53 5.95 1.09
C SER A 97 -8.26 4.69 1.91
N VAL A 98 -7.10 4.62 2.59
CA VAL A 98 -6.74 3.48 3.44
C VAL A 98 -7.69 3.36 4.63
N ALA A 99 -8.00 4.48 5.30
CA ALA A 99 -8.88 4.49 6.45
C ALA A 99 -10.31 4.08 6.08
N ASN A 100 -10.87 4.63 4.99
CA ASN A 100 -12.20 4.26 4.53
C ASN A 100 -12.30 2.75 4.27
N ALA A 101 -11.28 2.18 3.61
CA ALA A 101 -11.25 0.76 3.33
C ALA A 101 -11.09 -0.09 4.60
N LEU A 102 -10.19 0.30 5.51
CA LEU A 102 -9.98 -0.43 6.76
C LEU A 102 -11.23 -0.43 7.63
N CYS A 103 -11.86 0.75 7.83
CA CYS A 103 -13.10 0.87 8.57
C CYS A 103 -14.18 -0.02 7.97
N TYR A 104 -14.39 0.05 6.66
CA TYR A 104 -15.35 -0.80 5.97
C TYR A 104 -15.10 -2.30 6.20
N LEU A 105 -13.86 -2.76 6.04
CA LEU A 105 -13.51 -4.17 6.16
C LEU A 105 -13.68 -4.70 7.60
N VAL A 106 -13.30 -3.92 8.61
CA VAL A 106 -13.47 -4.27 10.02
C VAL A 106 -14.96 -4.26 10.42
N GLU A 107 -15.70 -3.22 10.06
CA GLU A 107 -17.13 -3.07 10.40
C GLU A 107 -18.02 -4.10 9.69
N LYS A 108 -17.62 -4.58 8.52
CA LYS A 108 -18.34 -5.64 7.79
C LYS A 108 -17.87 -7.05 8.16
N ASN A 109 -16.92 -7.20 9.08
CA ASN A 109 -16.30 -8.47 9.45
C ASN A 109 -15.70 -9.23 8.24
N GLU A 110 -15.16 -8.47 7.26
CA GLU A 110 -14.43 -9.04 6.12
C GLU A 110 -13.00 -9.42 6.51
N ILE A 111 -12.47 -8.78 7.55
CA ILE A 111 -11.20 -9.09 8.20
C ILE A 111 -11.36 -9.09 9.72
N GLU A 112 -10.58 -9.94 10.39
CA GLU A 112 -10.55 -10.01 11.85
C GLU A 112 -9.53 -9.00 12.43
N GLN A 113 -9.70 -8.62 13.69
CA GLN A 113 -8.79 -7.67 14.34
C GLN A 113 -7.37 -8.20 14.47
N GLU A 114 -7.21 -9.51 14.56
CA GLU A 114 -5.94 -10.23 14.63
C GLU A 114 -5.25 -10.41 13.27
N ASP A 115 -5.95 -10.15 12.17
CA ASP A 115 -5.38 -10.24 10.84
C ASP A 115 -4.37 -9.12 10.57
N TRP A 116 -3.46 -9.37 9.65
CA TRP A 116 -2.46 -8.40 9.23
C TRP A 116 -2.91 -7.67 7.98
N VAL A 117 -2.89 -6.37 8.04
CA VAL A 117 -3.15 -5.48 6.91
C VAL A 117 -1.81 -4.99 6.36
N MET A 118 -1.56 -5.31 5.12
CA MET A 118 -0.40 -4.85 4.36
C MET A 118 -0.83 -3.72 3.43
N VAL A 119 -0.36 -2.51 3.65
CA VAL A 119 -0.63 -1.37 2.76
C VAL A 119 0.54 -1.19 1.79
N HIS A 120 0.23 -1.13 0.49
CA HIS A 120 1.24 -0.96 -0.55
C HIS A 120 0.76 -0.01 -1.64
N ASP A 121 1.63 0.91 -2.05
CA ASP A 121 1.30 1.94 -3.05
C ASP A 121 1.07 1.33 -4.44
N ALA A 122 -0.04 1.67 -5.10
CA ALA A 122 -0.44 1.18 -6.42
C ALA A 122 0.61 1.38 -7.53
N ALA A 123 1.47 2.39 -7.39
CA ALA A 123 2.50 2.72 -8.38
C ALA A 123 3.94 2.33 -7.97
N ARG A 124 4.11 1.50 -6.94
CA ARG A 124 5.42 0.94 -6.55
C ARG A 124 5.57 -0.50 -7.04
N CYS A 125 5.65 -0.65 -8.36
CA CYS A 125 5.61 -1.95 -9.03
C CYS A 125 6.92 -2.75 -8.98
N CYS A 126 8.02 -2.17 -8.50
CA CYS A 126 9.34 -2.81 -8.48
C CYS A 126 9.67 -3.43 -7.11
N LEU A 127 8.68 -4.04 -6.44
CA LEU A 127 8.87 -4.74 -5.17
C LEU A 127 9.54 -6.09 -5.40
N PRO A 128 10.79 -6.32 -4.93
CA PRO A 128 11.43 -7.61 -5.03
C PRO A 128 10.71 -8.64 -4.15
N ARG A 129 10.52 -9.84 -4.69
CA ARG A 129 9.82 -10.94 -3.99
C ARG A 129 10.49 -11.30 -2.67
N ASP A 130 11.81 -11.34 -2.64
CA ASP A 130 12.57 -11.74 -1.44
C ASP A 130 12.34 -10.75 -0.30
N PHE A 131 12.31 -9.44 -0.58
CA PHE A 131 12.01 -8.43 0.44
C PHE A 131 10.58 -8.54 0.97
N LEU A 132 9.62 -8.85 0.08
CA LEU A 132 8.25 -9.11 0.51
C LEU A 132 8.18 -10.33 1.43
N LEU A 133 8.79 -11.45 1.07
CA LEU A 133 8.80 -12.67 1.87
C LEU A 133 9.52 -12.47 3.21
N GLU A 134 10.63 -11.75 3.25
CA GLU A 134 11.35 -11.40 4.48
C GLU A 134 10.48 -10.55 5.41
N LEU A 135 9.79 -9.53 4.87
CA LEU A 135 8.87 -8.69 5.63
C LEU A 135 7.74 -9.52 6.24
N LEU A 136 7.11 -10.40 5.45
CA LEU A 136 6.05 -11.30 5.93
C LEU A 136 6.55 -12.28 6.99
N HIS A 137 7.75 -12.83 6.81
CA HIS A 137 8.38 -13.71 7.81
C HIS A 137 8.65 -12.95 9.11
N THR A 138 9.16 -11.73 9.03
CA THR A 138 9.46 -10.88 10.19
C THR A 138 8.20 -10.61 11.01
N VAL A 139 7.11 -10.20 10.36
CA VAL A 139 5.82 -9.94 11.02
C VAL A 139 5.27 -11.19 11.68
N LYS A 140 5.30 -12.33 11.00
CA LYS A 140 4.80 -13.61 11.54
C LYS A 140 5.61 -14.12 12.73
N THR A 141 6.94 -13.95 12.71
CA THR A 141 7.81 -14.48 13.76
C THR A 141 7.91 -13.56 14.97
N LYS A 142 8.00 -12.25 14.72
CA LYS A 142 8.14 -11.25 15.81
C LYS A 142 6.80 -10.76 16.36
N GLN A 143 5.70 -11.00 15.65
CA GLN A 143 4.36 -10.51 16.01
C GLN A 143 4.32 -8.99 16.24
N HIS A 144 5.10 -8.24 15.44
CA HIS A 144 5.18 -6.79 15.45
C HIS A 144 4.90 -6.22 14.06
N SER A 145 4.33 -5.00 14.03
CA SER A 145 4.23 -4.22 12.81
C SER A 145 5.61 -3.99 12.20
N ALA A 146 5.69 -3.97 10.88
CA ALA A 146 6.94 -3.78 10.17
C ALA A 146 6.74 -3.04 8.85
N ILE A 147 7.78 -2.32 8.44
CA ILE A 147 7.82 -1.60 7.18
C ILE A 147 9.08 -1.97 6.39
N LEU A 148 9.03 -1.86 5.08
CA LEU A 148 10.26 -1.77 4.30
C LEU A 148 10.84 -0.36 4.44
N ALA A 149 12.15 -0.27 4.54
CA ALA A 149 12.84 0.99 4.62
C ALA A 149 14.23 0.90 3.97
N GLN A 150 14.72 2.02 3.46
CA GLN A 150 16.05 2.16 2.88
C GLN A 150 16.89 3.11 3.72
N LYS A 151 18.08 2.67 4.12
CA LYS A 151 19.01 3.54 4.85
C LYS A 151 19.44 4.71 3.97
N VAL A 152 19.48 5.92 4.57
CA VAL A 152 19.94 7.11 3.85
C VAL A 152 21.45 7.01 3.61
N THR A 153 21.86 7.06 2.35
CA THR A 153 23.28 7.01 1.94
C THR A 153 23.86 8.37 1.62
N ASP A 154 23.03 9.32 1.18
CA ASP A 154 23.45 10.65 0.78
C ASP A 154 23.49 11.63 1.97
N THR A 155 24.22 12.74 1.80
CA THR A 155 24.22 13.81 2.80
C THR A 155 22.88 14.52 2.82
N VAL A 156 22.20 14.51 3.97
CA VAL A 156 20.91 15.18 4.17
C VAL A 156 21.13 16.61 4.63
N LYS A 157 20.48 17.55 3.96
CA LYS A 157 20.47 18.98 4.31
C LYS A 157 19.09 19.39 4.76
N GLU A 158 19.01 20.07 5.88
CA GLU A 158 17.82 20.81 6.27
C GLU A 158 17.86 22.18 5.57
N VAL A 159 16.74 22.53 4.92
CA VAL A 159 16.64 23.74 4.09
C VAL A 159 15.48 24.60 4.59
N HIS A 160 15.71 25.91 4.76
CA HIS A 160 14.70 26.90 5.04
C HIS A 160 14.74 28.00 3.97
N LYS A 161 13.61 28.27 3.32
CA LYS A 161 13.48 29.29 2.27
C LYS A 161 14.59 29.19 1.20
N ASP A 162 14.82 27.98 0.70
CA ASP A 162 15.81 27.62 -0.33
C ASP A 162 17.29 27.80 0.09
N LEU A 163 17.55 28.11 1.35
CA LEU A 163 18.89 28.17 1.90
C LEU A 163 19.20 26.99 2.80
N VAL A 164 20.38 26.40 2.63
CA VAL A 164 20.86 25.33 3.51
C VAL A 164 21.02 25.85 4.92
N HIS A 165 20.25 25.31 5.86
CA HIS A 165 20.35 25.65 7.28
C HIS A 165 21.42 24.82 7.97
N ARG A 166 21.35 23.49 7.85
CA ARG A 166 22.35 22.59 8.45
C ARG A 166 22.40 21.23 7.76
N THR A 167 23.46 20.48 8.05
CA THR A 167 23.55 19.05 7.70
C THR A 167 22.91 18.23 8.82
N ILE A 168 22.02 17.31 8.44
CA ILE A 168 21.42 16.35 9.36
C ILE A 168 22.29 15.10 9.42
N LYS A 169 22.54 14.58 10.63
CA LYS A 169 23.24 13.31 10.82
C LYS A 169 22.35 12.18 10.27
N ARG A 170 22.87 11.43 9.33
CA ARG A 170 22.09 10.43 8.58
C ARG A 170 22.14 9.01 9.15
N ASP A 171 22.97 8.75 10.15
CA ASP A 171 23.25 7.39 10.65
C ASP A 171 22.00 6.66 11.09
N ASP A 172 21.03 7.40 11.64
CA ASP A 172 19.76 6.89 12.15
C ASP A 172 18.56 7.25 11.24
N LEU A 173 18.81 7.76 10.01
CA LEU A 173 17.77 8.12 9.07
C LEU A 173 17.52 7.02 8.05
N TRP A 174 16.24 6.70 7.88
CA TRP A 174 15.75 5.74 6.92
C TRP A 174 14.63 6.33 6.08
N LEU A 175 14.58 6.00 4.82
CA LEU A 175 13.49 6.35 3.92
C LEU A 175 12.43 5.26 4.01
N ALA A 176 11.29 5.57 4.61
CA ALA A 176 10.15 4.66 4.69
C ALA A 176 9.67 4.29 3.29
N GLN A 177 9.43 3.01 3.09
CA GLN A 177 8.91 2.43 1.86
C GLN A 177 7.59 1.71 2.14
N THR A 178 6.96 1.21 1.09
CA THR A 178 5.87 0.25 1.20
C THR A 178 6.29 -1.07 0.54
N PRO A 179 5.79 -2.22 1.02
CA PRO A 179 4.68 -2.45 1.97
C PRO A 179 4.98 -2.04 3.40
N GLN A 180 3.92 -1.62 4.10
CA GLN A 180 3.86 -1.48 5.56
C GLN A 180 2.82 -2.45 6.09
N ILE A 181 3.15 -3.22 7.11
CA ILE A 181 2.27 -4.27 7.66
C ILE A 181 1.96 -3.97 9.11
N VAL A 182 0.68 -3.91 9.42
CA VAL A 182 0.15 -3.60 10.75
C VAL A 182 -1.00 -4.57 11.07
N GLN A 183 -1.18 -4.95 12.33
CA GLN A 183 -2.34 -5.72 12.75
C GLN A 183 -3.62 -4.88 12.58
N ALA A 184 -4.67 -5.46 11.99
CA ALA A 184 -5.90 -4.73 11.63
C ALA A 184 -6.52 -3.99 12.83
N GLY A 185 -6.63 -4.65 13.98
CA GLY A 185 -7.17 -4.06 15.20
C GLY A 185 -6.32 -2.92 15.75
N VAL A 186 -4.98 -3.01 15.65
CA VAL A 186 -4.07 -1.93 16.06
C VAL A 186 -4.28 -0.72 15.16
N LEU A 187 -4.22 -0.92 13.84
CA LEU A 187 -4.37 0.16 12.85
C LEU A 187 -5.76 0.83 12.98
N TYR A 188 -6.82 0.02 13.16
CA TYR A 188 -8.18 0.54 13.34
C TYR A 188 -8.32 1.38 14.61
N ARG A 189 -7.80 0.92 15.76
CA ARG A 189 -7.83 1.69 17.01
C ARG A 189 -7.00 2.97 16.90
N SER A 190 -5.87 2.95 16.21
CA SER A 190 -5.06 4.15 15.97
C SER A 190 -5.82 5.21 15.18
N LEU A 191 -6.57 4.79 14.14
CA LEU A 191 -7.46 5.71 13.40
C LEU A 191 -8.54 6.34 14.30
N GLN A 192 -9.10 5.58 15.24
CA GLN A 192 -10.12 6.10 16.16
C GLN A 192 -9.57 7.12 17.17
N LYS A 193 -8.28 7.02 17.52
CA LYS A 193 -7.61 7.94 18.45
C LYS A 193 -7.23 9.27 17.80
N ILE A 194 -6.92 9.28 16.50
CA ILE A 194 -6.32 10.44 15.80
C ILE A 194 -7.38 11.16 14.96
N MET A 195 -7.72 12.41 15.34
CA MET A 195 -8.74 13.20 14.63
C MET A 195 -8.28 13.72 13.26
N GLN A 196 -6.98 13.89 13.03
CA GLN A 196 -6.41 14.48 11.80
C GLN A 196 -5.42 13.54 11.11
N TRP A 197 -5.79 12.26 11.01
CA TRP A 197 -4.97 11.23 10.36
C TRP A 197 -4.73 11.48 8.86
N SER A 198 -5.54 12.31 8.19
CA SER A 198 -5.31 12.74 6.80
C SER A 198 -4.02 13.54 6.59
N GLN A 199 -3.45 14.11 7.66
CA GLN A 199 -2.17 14.81 7.63
C GLN A 199 -0.97 13.87 7.76
N LEU A 200 -1.19 12.61 8.14
CA LEU A 200 -0.15 11.61 8.28
C LEU A 200 0.22 11.04 6.91
N THR A 201 1.49 10.70 6.75
CA THR A 201 2.06 10.32 5.45
C THR A 201 1.94 8.84 5.13
N ASP A 202 1.93 8.00 6.18
CA ASP A 202 1.92 6.54 6.08
C ASP A 202 1.36 5.87 7.35
N GLU A 203 1.28 4.55 7.35
CA GLU A 203 0.72 3.77 8.44
C GLU A 203 1.62 3.81 9.70
N ALA A 204 2.95 3.86 9.51
CA ALA A 204 3.90 3.98 10.61
C ALA A 204 3.70 5.29 11.38
N SER A 205 3.57 6.43 10.68
CA SER A 205 3.34 7.74 11.31
C SER A 205 2.00 7.80 12.07
N LEU A 206 0.99 7.04 11.63
CA LEU A 206 -0.27 6.91 12.37
C LEU A 206 -0.08 6.17 13.69
N LEU A 207 0.68 5.06 13.69
CA LEU A 207 0.98 4.30 14.90
C LEU A 207 1.80 5.14 15.89
N GLU A 208 2.83 5.83 15.42
CA GLU A 208 3.66 6.73 16.22
C GLU A 208 2.81 7.81 16.90
N ALA A 209 1.90 8.47 16.14
CA ALA A 209 1.01 9.49 16.66
C ALA A 209 0.00 8.92 17.69
N ALA A 210 -0.40 7.65 17.55
CA ALA A 210 -1.32 6.97 18.46
C ALA A 210 -0.62 6.39 19.71
N GLY A 211 0.72 6.37 19.74
CA GLY A 211 1.53 5.82 20.82
C GLY A 211 1.52 4.28 20.85
N GLU A 212 1.44 3.66 19.68
CA GLU A 212 1.43 2.20 19.49
C GLU A 212 2.81 1.68 19.06
#